data_e41d8848bf3f0a63468856d0f3e913dc
#
_entry.id   e41d8848bf3f0a63468856d0f3e913dc
#
_cell.length_a   1.000
_cell.length_b   1.000
_cell.length_c   1.000
_cell.angle_alpha   90.00
_cell.angle_beta   90.00
_cell.angle_gamma   90.00
#
_symmetry.space_group_name_H-M   'P 1'
#
loop_
_entity.id
_entity.type
_entity.pdbx_description
1 polymer ?
#
loop_
_entity_poly.entity_id
_entity_poly.type
_entity_poly.pdbx_seq_one_letter_code
_entity_poly.pdbx_strand_id
1 'polypeptide(L)'
;MYVEIMDGFLDKNQLVRFNSVYEQGKWVDGEISGPKDKEKKNNLQNEDYDVKRLINQEIHKLFRQLSNYYNINRASDVLILKYEKDMHYNDHVDYMQMHGIRTDYTCVLNLNDDYEGGEHYIKNHKGEKTLYKLKAGDMMMYDTSQIHGVNPVIEGERRTLTFWCESAVNDIGMREALVRFNVWYHKLTDDDYDALGYKKWCELDWIRMQIMRNHVHYRD
;
A
#
# COMPACT_ATOMS: atom_id res chain seq x y z
N MET A 1 -14.03 7.30 1.77
CA MET A 1 -13.06 6.21 1.52
C MET A 1 -11.78 6.84 1.02
N TYR A 2 -10.69 6.67 1.74
CA TYR A 2 -9.38 7.19 1.35
C TYR A 2 -8.61 6.11 0.58
N VAL A 3 -8.20 6.46 -0.63
CA VAL A 3 -7.29 5.67 -1.45
C VAL A 3 -6.23 6.63 -1.98
N GLU A 4 -4.98 6.36 -1.73
CA GLU A 4 -3.84 7.11 -2.26
C GLU A 4 -3.15 6.29 -3.34
N ILE A 5 -2.92 6.92 -4.49
CA ILE A 5 -2.09 6.37 -5.55
C ILE A 5 -0.78 7.16 -5.57
N MET A 6 0.32 6.46 -5.44
CA MET A 6 1.67 7.00 -5.48
C MET A 6 2.30 6.62 -6.82
N ASP A 7 2.15 7.51 -7.80
CA ASP A 7 2.71 7.31 -9.14
C ASP A 7 4.24 7.26 -9.08
N GLY A 8 4.82 6.24 -9.71
CA GLY A 8 6.28 6.06 -9.76
C GLY A 8 6.93 5.88 -8.39
N PHE A 9 6.27 5.20 -7.45
CA PHE A 9 6.82 4.87 -6.14
C PHE A 9 8.17 4.15 -6.24
N LEU A 10 8.33 3.27 -7.22
CA LEU A 10 9.63 2.76 -7.65
C LEU A 10 10.11 3.52 -8.88
N ASP A 11 11.35 4.01 -8.83
CA ASP A 11 12.02 4.48 -10.02
C ASP A 11 12.35 3.32 -10.99
N LYS A 12 12.76 3.64 -12.22
CA LYS A 12 13.05 2.62 -13.25
C LYS A 12 14.14 1.63 -12.82
N ASN A 13 15.16 2.09 -12.11
CA ASN A 13 16.27 1.22 -11.68
C ASN A 13 15.83 0.30 -10.53
N GLN A 14 15.02 0.82 -9.62
CA GLN A 14 14.40 0.05 -8.55
C GLN A 14 13.47 -1.01 -9.13
N LEU A 15 12.61 -0.64 -10.07
CA LEU A 15 11.67 -1.57 -10.73
C LEU A 15 12.40 -2.72 -11.43
N VAL A 16 13.48 -2.44 -12.16
CA VAL A 16 14.33 -3.48 -12.79
C VAL A 16 14.92 -4.42 -11.74
N ARG A 17 15.44 -3.88 -10.63
CA ARG A 17 15.99 -4.70 -9.54
C ARG A 17 14.92 -5.57 -8.87
N PHE A 18 13.74 -5.00 -8.59
CA PHE A 18 12.64 -5.76 -8.01
C PHE A 18 12.20 -6.90 -8.91
N ASN A 19 12.01 -6.65 -10.21
CA ASN A 19 11.65 -7.68 -11.16
C ASN A 19 12.71 -8.77 -11.29
N SER A 20 14.01 -8.43 -11.29
CA SER A 20 15.08 -9.42 -11.36
C SER A 20 15.14 -10.35 -10.14
N VAL A 21 14.77 -9.87 -8.96
CA VAL A 21 14.63 -10.67 -7.74
C VAL A 21 13.34 -11.47 -7.74
N TYR A 22 12.23 -10.84 -8.19
CA TYR A 22 10.91 -11.46 -8.27
C TYR A 22 10.91 -12.75 -9.13
N GLU A 23 11.62 -12.74 -10.27
CA GLU A 23 11.72 -13.91 -11.17
C GLU A 23 12.44 -15.11 -10.52
N GLN A 24 13.20 -14.88 -9.48
CA GLN A 24 13.89 -15.93 -8.73
C GLN A 24 12.95 -16.49 -7.66
N GLY A 25 13.20 -17.74 -7.27
CA GLY A 25 12.59 -18.26 -6.08
C GLY A 25 11.51 -19.31 -6.31
N LYS A 26 10.86 -19.69 -5.19
CA LYS A 26 9.92 -20.80 -5.13
C LYS A 26 8.48 -20.29 -5.08
N TRP A 27 7.75 -20.54 -6.14
CA TRP A 27 6.34 -20.25 -6.24
C TRP A 27 5.50 -21.40 -5.69
N VAL A 28 4.59 -21.10 -4.79
CA VAL A 28 3.65 -22.03 -4.18
C VAL A 28 2.23 -21.50 -4.32
N ASP A 29 1.26 -22.34 -4.03
CA ASP A 29 -0.13 -21.95 -4.00
C ASP A 29 -0.40 -20.84 -2.98
N GLY A 30 -1.11 -19.79 -3.38
CA GLY A 30 -1.45 -18.65 -2.53
C GLY A 30 -2.38 -18.98 -1.36
N GLU A 31 -2.97 -20.18 -1.31
CA GLU A 31 -3.74 -20.66 -0.16
C GLU A 31 -2.93 -20.64 1.14
N ILE A 32 -1.60 -20.64 1.06
CA ILE A 32 -0.72 -20.59 2.23
C ILE A 32 -0.96 -19.34 3.10
N SER A 33 -1.43 -18.23 2.51
CA SER A 33 -1.69 -16.97 3.20
C SER A 33 -3.16 -16.52 3.14
N GLY A 34 -4.10 -17.46 3.00
CA GLY A 34 -5.50 -17.09 2.88
C GLY A 34 -6.47 -18.27 2.93
N PRO A 35 -7.68 -18.10 2.41
CA PRO A 35 -8.67 -19.17 2.41
C PRO A 35 -8.22 -20.31 1.51
N LYS A 36 -8.46 -21.55 1.97
CA LYS A 36 -8.26 -22.78 1.20
C LYS A 36 -9.48 -23.04 0.29
N ASP A 37 -9.74 -22.11 -0.58
CA ASP A 37 -10.86 -22.12 -1.50
C ASP A 37 -10.46 -21.44 -2.82
N LYS A 38 -10.27 -22.21 -3.86
CA LYS A 38 -9.82 -21.73 -5.17
C LYS A 38 -10.87 -20.85 -5.88
N GLU A 39 -12.14 -21.00 -5.58
CA GLU A 39 -13.16 -20.08 -6.07
C GLU A 39 -13.04 -18.71 -5.43
N LYS A 40 -12.53 -18.65 -4.20
CA LYS A 40 -12.32 -17.40 -3.48
C LYS A 40 -10.94 -16.80 -3.76
N LYS A 41 -9.88 -17.59 -3.71
CA LYS A 41 -8.49 -17.15 -3.92
C LYS A 41 -7.73 -18.13 -4.80
N ASN A 42 -7.36 -17.67 -5.98
CA ASN A 42 -6.54 -18.42 -6.94
C ASN A 42 -5.38 -17.54 -7.39
N ASN A 43 -4.22 -17.72 -6.79
CA ASN A 43 -2.99 -17.03 -7.15
C ASN A 43 -1.77 -17.83 -6.68
N LEU A 44 -0.58 -17.38 -7.03
CA LEU A 44 0.70 -17.93 -6.56
C LEU A 44 1.38 -16.93 -5.62
N GLN A 45 2.16 -17.46 -4.67
CA GLN A 45 2.96 -16.70 -3.73
C GLN A 45 4.40 -17.19 -3.74
N ASN A 46 5.36 -16.27 -3.73
CA ASN A 46 6.77 -16.62 -3.62
C ASN A 46 7.14 -16.84 -2.14
N GLU A 47 7.62 -18.04 -1.82
CA GLU A 47 8.04 -18.42 -0.46
C GLU A 47 9.55 -18.65 -0.33
N ASP A 48 10.33 -18.20 -1.32
CA ASP A 48 11.78 -18.25 -1.22
C ASP A 48 12.28 -17.26 -0.16
N TYR A 49 13.08 -17.77 0.78
CA TYR A 49 13.57 -16.97 1.92
C TYR A 49 14.44 -15.80 1.49
N ASP A 50 15.37 -16.01 0.54
CA ASP A 50 16.30 -14.96 0.11
C ASP A 50 15.60 -13.89 -0.72
N VAL A 51 14.68 -14.28 -1.58
CA VAL A 51 13.82 -13.36 -2.34
C VAL A 51 12.99 -12.48 -1.39
N LYS A 52 12.30 -13.09 -0.43
CA LYS A 52 11.50 -12.36 0.57
C LYS A 52 12.36 -11.40 1.40
N ARG A 53 13.54 -11.86 1.86
CA ARG A 53 14.47 -11.05 2.65
C ARG A 53 14.95 -9.83 1.87
N LEU A 54 15.36 -9.99 0.61
CA LEU A 54 15.84 -8.89 -0.23
C LEU A 54 14.75 -7.87 -0.52
N ILE A 55 13.55 -8.33 -0.91
CA ILE A 55 12.41 -7.45 -1.19
C ILE A 55 11.99 -6.70 0.08
N ASN A 56 11.87 -7.37 1.21
CA ASN A 56 11.53 -6.73 2.48
C ASN A 56 12.53 -5.64 2.86
N GLN A 57 13.83 -5.89 2.74
CA GLN A 57 14.87 -4.91 3.05
C GLN A 57 14.73 -3.63 2.20
N GLU A 58 14.43 -3.76 0.91
CA GLU A 58 14.26 -2.61 0.02
C GLU A 58 12.94 -1.87 0.31
N ILE A 59 11.82 -2.57 0.48
CA ILE A 59 10.52 -1.95 0.80
C ILE A 59 10.59 -1.21 2.14
N HIS A 60 11.19 -1.77 3.18
CA HIS A 60 11.32 -1.11 4.48
C HIS A 60 12.19 0.16 4.43
N LYS A 61 13.18 0.23 3.52
CA LYS A 61 13.95 1.47 3.29
C LYS A 61 13.10 2.55 2.65
N LEU A 62 12.36 2.20 1.59
CA LEU A 62 11.48 3.11 0.87
C LEU A 62 10.36 3.61 1.79
N PHE A 63 9.80 2.72 2.59
CA PHE A 63 8.68 3.04 3.46
C PHE A 63 9.03 4.02 4.57
N ARG A 64 10.25 3.97 5.11
CA ARG A 64 10.74 4.95 6.09
C ARG A 64 10.72 6.38 5.57
N GLN A 65 10.90 6.58 4.27
CA GLN A 65 10.84 7.91 3.64
C GLN A 65 9.41 8.47 3.65
N LEU A 66 8.40 7.62 3.60
CA LEU A 66 6.98 8.00 3.59
C LEU A 66 6.36 8.08 4.99
N SER A 67 7.02 7.56 6.03
CA SER A 67 6.43 7.45 7.36
C SER A 67 5.96 8.80 7.91
N ASN A 68 6.69 9.88 7.65
CA ASN A 68 6.34 11.23 8.11
C ASN A 68 5.09 11.80 7.45
N TYR A 69 4.80 11.42 6.20
CA TYR A 69 3.60 11.88 5.48
C TYR A 69 2.35 11.13 5.92
N TYR A 70 2.49 9.81 6.13
CA TYR A 70 1.36 8.92 6.40
C TYR A 70 1.26 8.49 7.87
N ASN A 71 2.13 9.04 8.74
CA ASN A 71 2.19 8.69 10.18
C ASN A 71 2.26 7.17 10.39
N ILE A 72 3.11 6.49 9.62
CA ILE A 72 3.27 5.04 9.73
C ILE A 72 4.27 4.70 10.81
N ASN A 73 3.87 3.81 11.69
CA ASN A 73 4.69 3.28 12.78
C ASN A 73 5.53 2.09 12.30
N ARG A 74 4.89 1.10 11.69
CA ARG A 74 5.53 -0.15 11.24
C ARG A 74 4.90 -0.65 9.94
N ALA A 75 5.67 -1.42 9.17
CA ALA A 75 5.19 -2.20 8.05
C ALA A 75 5.40 -3.70 8.29
N SER A 76 4.50 -4.52 7.76
CA SER A 76 4.63 -5.97 7.79
C SER A 76 5.67 -6.44 6.77
N ASP A 77 6.03 -7.71 6.86
CA ASP A 77 6.67 -8.40 5.74
C ASP A 77 5.76 -8.41 4.51
N VAL A 78 6.41 -8.46 3.35
CA VAL A 78 5.76 -8.39 2.03
C VAL A 78 5.30 -9.77 1.58
N LEU A 79 4.08 -9.85 1.07
CA LEU A 79 3.62 -10.96 0.23
C LEU A 79 3.99 -10.66 -1.22
N ILE A 80 4.70 -11.57 -1.86
CA ILE A 80 5.11 -11.49 -3.26
C ILE A 80 4.15 -12.35 -4.04
N LEU A 81 3.29 -11.73 -4.83
CA LEU A 81 2.13 -12.37 -5.44
C LEU A 81 2.19 -12.35 -6.96
N LYS A 82 1.73 -13.44 -7.55
CA LYS A 82 1.57 -13.64 -8.98
C LYS A 82 0.17 -14.08 -9.32
N TYR A 83 -0.39 -13.46 -10.36
CA TYR A 83 -1.68 -13.85 -10.93
C TYR A 83 -1.46 -14.11 -12.42
N GLU A 84 -1.58 -15.37 -12.82
CA GLU A 84 -1.58 -15.81 -14.21
C GLU A 84 -3.02 -15.79 -14.76
N LYS A 85 -3.22 -16.15 -16.02
CA LYS A 85 -4.54 -16.21 -16.65
C LYS A 85 -5.56 -16.94 -15.77
N ASP A 86 -6.77 -16.39 -15.66
CA ASP A 86 -7.91 -16.84 -14.85
C ASP A 86 -7.70 -16.78 -13.33
N MET A 87 -6.50 -16.41 -12.86
CA MET A 87 -6.22 -16.22 -11.44
C MET A 87 -6.84 -14.92 -10.93
N HIS A 88 -7.34 -14.96 -9.69
CA HIS A 88 -8.11 -13.88 -9.06
C HIS A 88 -8.08 -13.96 -7.53
N TYR A 89 -8.63 -12.95 -6.88
CA TYR A 89 -8.96 -12.98 -5.46
C TYR A 89 -10.29 -12.25 -5.25
N ASN A 90 -11.34 -13.00 -4.93
CA ASN A 90 -12.69 -12.46 -4.75
C ASN A 90 -12.82 -11.63 -3.46
N ASP A 91 -14.00 -11.04 -3.27
CA ASP A 91 -14.33 -10.16 -2.14
C ASP A 91 -13.82 -10.67 -0.80
N HIS A 92 -13.03 -9.85 -0.14
CA HIS A 92 -12.55 -10.09 1.22
C HIS A 92 -12.21 -8.79 1.93
N VAL A 93 -12.00 -8.90 3.22
CA VAL A 93 -11.38 -7.89 4.07
C VAL A 93 -10.14 -8.52 4.65
N ASP A 94 -9.04 -7.79 4.70
CA ASP A 94 -7.81 -8.28 5.30
C ASP A 94 -7.95 -8.46 6.82
N TYR A 95 -7.11 -9.31 7.40
CA TYR A 95 -7.10 -9.50 8.84
C TYR A 95 -6.66 -8.23 9.56
N MET A 96 -7.25 -7.97 10.75
CA MET A 96 -6.92 -6.82 11.60
C MET A 96 -5.48 -6.85 12.16
N GLN A 97 -4.78 -7.96 12.02
CA GLN A 97 -3.40 -8.14 12.45
C GLN A 97 -2.67 -9.10 11.52
N MET A 98 -1.49 -8.67 11.03
CA MET A 98 -0.61 -9.47 10.18
C MET A 98 0.82 -9.33 10.67
N HIS A 99 1.56 -10.44 10.73
CA HIS A 99 2.97 -10.46 11.15
C HIS A 99 3.27 -9.68 12.45
N GLY A 100 2.33 -9.73 13.41
CA GLY A 100 2.49 -9.08 14.72
C GLY A 100 2.25 -7.57 14.74
N ILE A 101 1.74 -6.98 13.67
CA ILE A 101 1.34 -5.57 13.62
C ILE A 101 -0.16 -5.42 13.37
N ARG A 102 -0.75 -4.30 13.84
CA ARG A 102 -2.12 -3.91 13.45
C ARG A 102 -2.11 -3.44 11.99
N THR A 103 -3.09 -3.90 11.23
CA THR A 103 -3.24 -3.54 9.81
C THR A 103 -4.19 -2.36 9.67
N ASP A 104 -3.66 -1.16 9.52
CA ASP A 104 -4.44 0.06 9.33
C ASP A 104 -4.56 0.44 7.84
N TYR A 105 -3.49 0.18 7.09
CA TYR A 105 -3.43 0.38 5.65
C TYR A 105 -2.97 -0.88 4.94
N THR A 106 -3.60 -1.19 3.81
CA THR A 106 -3.13 -2.17 2.84
C THR A 106 -2.40 -1.43 1.72
N CYS A 107 -1.20 -1.89 1.39
CA CYS A 107 -0.37 -1.36 0.33
C CYS A 107 -0.22 -2.41 -0.78
N VAL A 108 -0.47 -2.01 -2.03
CA VAL A 108 -0.32 -2.85 -3.22
C VAL A 108 0.59 -2.14 -4.20
N LEU A 109 1.75 -2.73 -4.48
CA LEU A 109 2.75 -2.21 -5.40
C LEU A 109 2.79 -3.09 -6.65
N ASN A 110 2.55 -2.51 -7.83
CA ASN A 110 2.63 -3.23 -9.10
C ASN A 110 4.07 -3.26 -9.63
N LEU A 111 4.52 -4.44 -10.07
CA LEU A 111 5.84 -4.63 -10.69
C LEU A 111 5.81 -4.64 -12.22
N ASN A 112 4.61 -4.77 -12.81
CA ASN A 112 4.40 -4.72 -14.26
C ASN A 112 3.01 -4.18 -14.60
N ASP A 113 2.76 -3.86 -15.86
CA ASP A 113 1.47 -3.40 -16.39
C ASP A 113 1.13 -3.97 -17.78
N ASP A 114 1.93 -4.93 -18.25
CA ASP A 114 1.81 -5.63 -19.53
C ASP A 114 0.88 -6.86 -19.46
N TYR A 115 -0.30 -6.71 -18.83
CA TYR A 115 -1.32 -7.73 -18.70
C TYR A 115 -2.73 -7.15 -18.91
N GLU A 116 -3.72 -7.98 -19.25
CA GLU A 116 -5.13 -7.61 -19.33
C GLU A 116 -5.95 -8.21 -18.19
N GLY A 117 -7.02 -7.51 -17.77
CA GLY A 117 -7.77 -7.86 -16.57
C GLY A 117 -6.96 -7.62 -15.30
N GLY A 118 -7.21 -8.39 -14.27
CA GLY A 118 -6.43 -8.36 -13.03
C GLY A 118 -6.49 -7.02 -12.28
N GLU A 119 -7.50 -6.17 -12.52
CA GLU A 119 -7.65 -4.93 -11.79
C GLU A 119 -7.87 -5.21 -10.30
N HIS A 120 -7.20 -4.45 -9.47
CA HIS A 120 -7.59 -4.35 -8.07
C HIS A 120 -8.89 -3.58 -7.96
N TYR A 121 -9.83 -4.03 -7.13
CA TYR A 121 -11.05 -3.28 -6.89
C TYR A 121 -11.33 -3.10 -5.41
N ILE A 122 -12.00 -1.98 -5.09
CA ILE A 122 -12.52 -1.70 -3.76
C ILE A 122 -14.03 -1.46 -3.88
N LYS A 123 -14.82 -2.04 -2.98
CA LYS A 123 -16.26 -1.87 -2.93
C LYS A 123 -16.66 -0.76 -1.96
N ASN A 124 -17.62 0.05 -2.38
CA ASN A 124 -18.28 0.98 -1.48
C ASN A 124 -19.39 0.26 -0.66
N HIS A 125 -20.05 1.01 0.25
CA HIS A 125 -21.14 0.50 1.08
C HIS A 125 -22.38 0.01 0.31
N LYS A 126 -22.51 0.37 -0.99
CA LYS A 126 -23.57 -0.12 -1.88
C LYS A 126 -23.17 -1.38 -2.65
N GLY A 127 -21.93 -1.84 -2.49
CA GLY A 127 -21.37 -2.98 -3.21
C GLY A 127 -20.84 -2.63 -4.62
N GLU A 128 -20.81 -1.34 -4.99
CA GLU A 128 -20.30 -0.90 -6.29
C GLU A 128 -18.76 -0.95 -6.27
N LYS A 129 -18.16 -1.53 -7.32
CA LYS A 129 -16.71 -1.66 -7.48
C LYS A 129 -16.11 -0.39 -8.09
N THR A 130 -15.05 0.13 -7.48
CA THR A 130 -14.10 1.04 -8.14
C THR A 130 -12.88 0.23 -8.53
N LEU A 131 -12.50 0.28 -9.82
CA LEU A 131 -11.40 -0.51 -10.39
C LEU A 131 -10.12 0.33 -10.43
N TYR A 132 -9.00 -0.32 -10.08
CA TYR A 132 -7.67 0.27 -10.08
C TYR A 132 -6.73 -0.58 -10.93
N LYS A 133 -6.22 -0.01 -12.03
CA LYS A 133 -5.17 -0.58 -12.88
C LYS A 133 -3.91 0.26 -12.70
N LEU A 134 -3.03 -0.19 -11.82
CA LEU A 134 -1.77 0.52 -11.54
C LEU A 134 -0.76 0.27 -12.66
N LYS A 135 0.07 1.26 -12.95
CA LYS A 135 1.24 1.10 -13.82
C LYS A 135 2.37 0.37 -13.07
N ALA A 136 3.35 -0.09 -13.82
CA ALA A 136 4.57 -0.65 -13.26
C ALA A 136 5.30 0.39 -12.40
N GLY A 137 5.59 0.04 -11.14
CA GLY A 137 6.22 0.92 -10.16
C GLY A 137 5.26 1.81 -9.34
N ASP A 138 3.97 1.84 -9.67
CA ASP A 138 2.99 2.56 -8.86
C ASP A 138 2.58 1.75 -7.63
N MET A 139 2.29 2.46 -6.53
CA MET A 139 1.76 1.87 -5.30
C MET A 139 0.42 2.48 -4.96
N MET A 140 -0.52 1.63 -4.55
CA MET A 140 -1.80 2.03 -3.98
C MET A 140 -1.79 1.75 -2.47
N MET A 141 -2.31 2.70 -1.69
CA MET A 141 -2.53 2.55 -0.25
C MET A 141 -3.98 2.88 0.10
N TYR A 142 -4.64 2.03 0.88
CA TYR A 142 -6.03 2.24 1.30
C TYR A 142 -6.28 1.66 2.69
N ASP A 143 -7.38 2.08 3.32
CA ASP A 143 -7.81 1.56 4.62
C ASP A 143 -8.09 0.05 4.54
N THR A 144 -7.44 -0.75 5.38
CA THR A 144 -7.51 -2.22 5.37
C THR A 144 -8.91 -2.77 5.61
N SER A 145 -9.82 -2.00 6.23
CA SER A 145 -11.19 -2.42 6.51
C SER A 145 -12.10 -2.46 5.26
N GLN A 146 -11.62 -2.01 4.10
CA GLN A 146 -12.41 -2.00 2.87
C GLN A 146 -12.60 -3.40 2.30
N ILE A 147 -13.81 -3.69 1.81
CA ILE A 147 -14.05 -4.89 0.98
C ILE A 147 -13.37 -4.68 -0.36
N HIS A 148 -12.48 -5.59 -0.70
CA HIS A 148 -11.68 -5.48 -1.93
C HIS A 148 -11.41 -6.84 -2.56
N GLY A 149 -10.74 -6.83 -3.71
CA GLY A 149 -10.34 -8.04 -4.41
C GLY A 149 -9.55 -7.75 -5.69
N VAL A 150 -9.26 -8.80 -6.44
CA VAL A 150 -8.56 -8.77 -7.71
C VAL A 150 -9.42 -9.48 -8.74
N ASN A 151 -9.80 -8.79 -9.82
CA ASN A 151 -10.50 -9.39 -10.95
C ASN A 151 -9.63 -10.45 -11.61
N PRO A 152 -10.21 -11.44 -12.32
CA PRO A 152 -9.45 -12.43 -13.10
C PRO A 152 -8.50 -11.75 -14.11
N VAL A 153 -7.28 -12.25 -14.21
CA VAL A 153 -6.36 -11.90 -15.30
C VAL A 153 -6.86 -12.54 -16.59
N ILE A 154 -7.00 -11.75 -17.64
CA ILE A 154 -7.49 -12.21 -18.95
C ILE A 154 -6.33 -12.69 -19.83
N GLU A 155 -5.25 -11.91 -19.85
CA GLU A 155 -4.04 -12.20 -20.62
C GLU A 155 -2.80 -11.68 -19.89
N GLY A 156 -1.68 -12.39 -20.06
CA GLY A 156 -0.40 -12.05 -19.40
C GLY A 156 -0.32 -12.54 -17.95
N GLU A 157 0.53 -11.89 -17.19
CA GLU A 157 0.81 -12.18 -15.78
C GLU A 157 0.84 -10.88 -14.99
N ARG A 158 0.08 -10.79 -13.89
CA ARG A 158 0.11 -9.66 -12.97
C ARG A 158 1.07 -9.95 -11.82
N ARG A 159 2.04 -9.06 -11.60
CA ARG A 159 3.09 -9.14 -10.57
C ARG A 159 2.89 -8.06 -9.52
N THR A 160 2.71 -8.45 -8.28
CA THR A 160 2.49 -7.48 -7.20
C THR A 160 3.19 -7.84 -5.90
N LEU A 161 3.47 -6.81 -5.13
CA LEU A 161 3.85 -6.90 -3.72
C LEU A 161 2.71 -6.34 -2.89
N THR A 162 2.28 -7.08 -1.85
CA THR A 162 1.26 -6.62 -0.91
C THR A 162 1.82 -6.66 0.50
N PHE A 163 1.62 -5.59 1.26
CA PHE A 163 2.03 -5.50 2.66
C PHE A 163 1.09 -4.56 3.42
N TRP A 164 1.18 -4.61 4.73
CA TRP A 164 0.32 -3.83 5.61
C TRP A 164 1.12 -2.86 6.44
N CYS A 165 0.46 -1.77 6.85
CA CYS A 165 1.07 -0.74 7.67
C CYS A 165 0.24 -0.48 8.91
N GLU A 166 0.92 -0.39 10.04
CA GLU A 166 0.37 0.11 11.29
C GLU A 166 0.54 1.62 11.35
N SER A 167 -0.55 2.36 11.54
CA SER A 167 -0.49 3.79 11.76
C SER A 167 -0.09 4.12 13.20
N ALA A 168 0.67 5.19 13.37
CA ALA A 168 0.91 5.81 14.67
C ALA A 168 -0.33 6.55 15.21
N VAL A 169 -1.41 6.64 14.41
CA VAL A 169 -2.69 7.24 14.78
C VAL A 169 -3.73 6.15 15.00
N ASN A 170 -4.23 6.02 16.22
CA ASN A 170 -5.19 4.97 16.58
C ASN A 170 -6.61 5.29 16.12
N ASP A 171 -7.04 6.57 16.21
CA ASP A 171 -8.36 7.00 15.78
C ASP A 171 -8.48 7.02 14.26
N ILE A 172 -9.45 6.28 13.70
CA ILE A 172 -9.63 6.09 12.25
C ILE A 172 -9.97 7.43 11.57
N GLY A 173 -10.86 8.23 12.17
CA GLY A 173 -11.27 9.52 11.60
C GLY A 173 -10.13 10.52 11.59
N MET A 174 -9.37 10.58 12.69
CA MET A 174 -8.19 11.43 12.81
C MET A 174 -7.07 10.97 11.87
N ARG A 175 -6.91 9.66 11.68
CA ARG A 175 -5.91 9.08 10.77
C ARG A 175 -6.06 9.60 9.34
N GLU A 176 -7.26 9.50 8.75
CA GLU A 176 -7.52 10.01 7.41
C GLU A 176 -7.32 11.54 7.34
N ALA A 177 -7.83 12.28 8.32
CA ALA A 177 -7.69 13.73 8.37
C ALA A 177 -6.21 14.18 8.42
N LEU A 178 -5.39 13.53 9.26
CA LEU A 178 -3.97 13.84 9.38
C LEU A 178 -3.18 13.48 8.13
N VAL A 179 -3.47 12.34 7.50
CA VAL A 179 -2.80 11.97 6.25
C VAL A 179 -3.10 13.01 5.16
N ARG A 180 -4.38 13.36 4.96
CA ARG A 180 -4.79 14.38 3.98
C ARG A 180 -4.11 15.73 4.26
N PHE A 181 -4.09 16.14 5.53
CA PHE A 181 -3.46 17.38 5.94
C PHE A 181 -1.94 17.36 5.70
N ASN A 182 -1.24 16.29 6.08
CA ASN A 182 0.19 16.17 5.87
C ASN A 182 0.56 16.15 4.38
N VAL A 183 -0.18 15.37 3.55
CA VAL A 183 0.04 15.33 2.10
C VAL A 183 -0.15 16.72 1.47
N TRP A 184 -1.20 17.44 1.88
CA TRP A 184 -1.43 18.81 1.43
C TRP A 184 -0.32 19.75 1.91
N TYR A 185 0.05 19.72 3.19
CA TYR A 185 1.05 20.57 3.79
C TYR A 185 2.42 20.44 3.09
N HIS A 186 2.84 19.21 2.78
CA HIS A 186 4.11 18.95 2.12
C HIS A 186 4.11 19.24 0.60
N LYS A 187 2.94 19.55 0.02
CA LYS A 187 2.84 20.02 -1.36
C LYS A 187 2.89 21.56 -1.48
N LEU A 188 2.89 22.27 -0.37
CA LEU A 188 3.03 23.73 -0.37
C LEU A 188 4.41 24.13 -0.91
N THR A 189 4.41 25.13 -1.76
CA THR A 189 5.60 25.65 -2.44
C THR A 189 6.15 26.90 -1.73
N ASP A 190 7.32 27.39 -2.18
CA ASP A 190 7.87 28.66 -1.69
C ASP A 190 6.94 29.84 -2.01
N ASP A 191 6.26 29.80 -3.17
CA ASP A 191 5.26 30.82 -3.56
C ASP A 191 4.07 30.82 -2.60
N ASP A 192 3.59 29.66 -2.16
CA ASP A 192 2.52 29.53 -1.15
C ASP A 192 2.98 30.08 0.20
N TYR A 193 4.22 29.81 0.58
CA TYR A 193 4.83 30.34 1.80
C TYR A 193 4.88 31.88 1.77
N ASP A 194 5.33 32.47 0.67
CA ASP A 194 5.41 33.94 0.50
C ASP A 194 4.01 34.56 0.48
N ALA A 195 3.04 33.95 -0.20
CA ALA A 195 1.65 34.42 -0.26
C ALA A 195 0.97 34.36 1.12
N LEU A 196 1.24 33.32 1.91
CA LEU A 196 0.69 33.17 3.27
C LEU A 196 1.31 34.16 4.25
N GLY A 197 2.60 34.44 4.10
CA GLY A 197 3.42 35.25 4.98
C GLY A 197 3.87 34.52 6.26
N TYR A 198 5.07 34.84 6.70
CA TYR A 198 5.76 34.14 7.80
C TYR A 198 4.90 33.94 9.05
N LYS A 199 4.17 34.96 9.50
CA LYS A 199 3.37 34.88 10.73
C LYS A 199 2.26 33.81 10.63
N LYS A 200 1.52 33.79 9.51
CA LYS A 200 0.44 32.80 9.30
C LYS A 200 1.01 31.40 9.07
N TRP A 201 2.17 31.30 8.43
CA TRP A 201 2.89 30.04 8.31
C TRP A 201 3.24 29.47 9.69
N CYS A 202 3.80 30.26 10.59
CA CYS A 202 4.09 29.82 11.95
C CYS A 202 2.84 29.36 12.72
N GLU A 203 1.69 30.04 12.52
CA GLU A 203 0.41 29.62 13.12
C GLU A 203 -0.06 28.28 12.57
N LEU A 204 0.04 28.07 11.25
CA LEU A 204 -0.32 26.83 10.58
C LEU A 204 0.56 25.66 11.08
N ASP A 205 1.87 25.87 11.15
CA ASP A 205 2.81 24.86 11.64
C ASP A 205 2.58 24.55 13.12
N TRP A 206 2.30 25.58 13.94
CA TRP A 206 1.93 25.38 15.34
C TRP A 206 0.67 24.53 15.49
N ILE A 207 -0.40 24.84 14.74
CA ILE A 207 -1.65 24.04 14.76
C ILE A 207 -1.34 22.59 14.37
N ARG A 208 -0.61 22.38 13.26
CA ARG A 208 -0.17 21.06 12.81
C ARG A 208 0.55 20.30 13.93
N MET A 209 1.52 20.93 14.56
CA MET A 209 2.32 20.31 15.64
C MET A 209 1.48 19.97 16.87
N GLN A 210 0.47 20.79 17.23
CA GLN A 210 -0.43 20.46 18.33
C GLN A 210 -1.29 19.24 18.02
N ILE A 211 -1.83 19.15 16.79
CA ILE A 211 -2.61 17.98 16.34
C ILE A 211 -1.72 16.74 16.36
N MET A 212 -0.51 16.83 15.80
CA MET A 212 0.43 15.71 15.74
C MET A 212 0.80 15.21 17.16
N ARG A 213 1.13 16.10 18.09
CA ARG A 213 1.48 15.75 19.49
C ARG A 213 0.35 15.03 20.22
N ASN A 214 -0.90 15.36 19.92
CA ASN A 214 -2.06 14.78 20.62
C ASN A 214 -2.50 13.45 20.03
N HIS A 215 -2.22 13.17 18.76
CA HIS A 215 -2.81 12.03 18.05
C HIS A 215 -1.80 11.04 17.43
N VAL A 216 -0.55 11.45 17.28
CA VAL A 216 0.50 10.59 16.69
C VAL A 216 1.36 9.98 17.78
N HIS A 217 1.33 8.65 17.90
CA HIS A 217 2.04 7.90 18.92
C HIS A 217 2.89 6.81 18.27
N TYR A 218 4.14 7.14 17.98
CA TYR A 218 5.10 6.15 17.52
C TYR A 218 5.43 5.18 18.67
N ARG A 219 5.50 3.89 18.35
CA ARG A 219 5.94 2.86 19.28
C ARG A 219 7.40 2.54 18.96
N ASP A 220 8.17 2.30 20.00
CA ASP A 220 9.56 1.83 19.90
C ASP A 220 9.66 0.43 19.31
#